data_fc9db2d5ef68c81169559277cd3ef980
#
_entry.id   fc9db2d5ef68c81169559277cd3ef980
#
_cell.length_a   1.000
_cell.length_b   1.000
_cell.length_c   1.000
_cell.angle_alpha   90.00
_cell.angle_beta   90.00
_cell.angle_gamma   90.00
#
_symmetry.space_group_name_H-M   'P 1'
#
loop_
_entity.id
_entity.type
_entity.pdbx_description
1 polymer ?
#
loop_
_entity_poly.entity_id
_entity_poly.type
_entity_poly.pdbx_seq_one_letter_code
_entity_poly.pdbx_strand_id
1 'polypeptide(L)'
;LGDVYKRQVEYFRMRTRIGEKPLILLDNLDAHLSEWNLLAQLMQTGVTYHYKLLITSRENDWYNYGGDISNLHHLQIIKPILNEKEAENIYSVLKKEGKLHGDITDWKNAWSKIAGRQLLIEYVYLLTHGEMINERISAQMKEIGNTSAGGTKFEILRKVCFADVCGIKLETKSLISNLTVKTDLDIGEVLKS
;
A
#
# COMPACT_ATOMS: atom_id res chain seq x y z
N LEU A 1 -15.01 -19.75 -1.25
CA LEU A 1 -14.42 -18.63 -2.03
C LEU A 1 -14.71 -18.79 -3.52
N GLY A 2 -14.49 -19.97 -4.14
CA GLY A 2 -14.75 -20.20 -5.57
C GLY A 2 -16.16 -19.88 -6.04
N ASP A 3 -17.18 -20.03 -5.22
CA ASP A 3 -18.57 -19.73 -5.59
C ASP A 3 -18.88 -18.23 -5.64
N VAL A 4 -18.18 -17.42 -4.85
CA VAL A 4 -18.32 -15.95 -4.88
C VAL A 4 -17.81 -15.41 -6.21
N TYR A 5 -16.63 -15.85 -6.64
CA TYR A 5 -16.05 -15.42 -7.93
C TYR A 5 -16.88 -15.88 -9.12
N LYS A 6 -17.43 -17.11 -9.10
CA LYS A 6 -18.34 -17.57 -10.14
C LYS A 6 -19.58 -16.68 -10.27
N ARG A 7 -20.20 -16.30 -9.15
CA ARG A 7 -21.35 -15.39 -9.16
C ARG A 7 -20.98 -13.98 -9.67
N GLN A 8 -19.82 -13.47 -9.30
CA GLN A 8 -19.33 -12.19 -9.83
C GLN A 8 -19.12 -12.25 -11.33
N VAL A 9 -18.47 -13.28 -11.84
CA VAL A 9 -18.27 -13.48 -13.30
C VAL A 9 -19.61 -13.58 -14.02
N GLU A 10 -20.56 -14.35 -13.52
CA GLU A 10 -21.89 -14.44 -14.13
C GLU A 10 -22.63 -13.09 -14.11
N TYR A 11 -22.52 -12.31 -13.04
CA TYR A 11 -23.07 -10.96 -12.99
C TYR A 11 -22.50 -10.07 -14.09
N PHE A 12 -21.16 -10.02 -14.25
CA PHE A 12 -20.53 -9.23 -15.29
C PHE A 12 -20.87 -9.74 -16.70
N ARG A 13 -20.98 -11.06 -16.88
CA ARG A 13 -21.45 -11.66 -18.14
C ARG A 13 -22.86 -11.21 -18.50
N MET A 14 -23.77 -11.19 -17.54
CA MET A 14 -25.13 -10.70 -17.78
C MET A 14 -25.14 -9.22 -18.18
N ARG A 15 -24.35 -8.37 -17.49
CA ARG A 15 -24.24 -6.94 -17.81
C ARG A 15 -23.73 -6.70 -19.24
N THR A 16 -22.72 -7.44 -19.66
CA THR A 16 -22.22 -7.32 -21.04
C THR A 16 -23.18 -7.82 -22.10
N ARG A 17 -23.99 -8.86 -21.80
CA ARG A 17 -25.04 -9.37 -22.72
C ARG A 17 -26.14 -8.33 -23.00
N ILE A 18 -26.42 -7.45 -22.06
CA ILE A 18 -27.37 -6.34 -22.25
C ILE A 18 -26.72 -5.08 -22.83
N GLY A 19 -25.50 -5.21 -23.35
CA GLY A 19 -24.80 -4.11 -24.05
C GLY A 19 -24.01 -3.15 -23.16
N GLU A 20 -23.90 -3.42 -21.86
CA GLU A 20 -23.07 -2.62 -20.97
C GLU A 20 -21.58 -2.92 -21.14
N LYS A 21 -20.75 -1.94 -20.83
CA LYS A 21 -19.28 -2.06 -20.84
C LYS A 21 -18.74 -1.80 -19.43
N PRO A 22 -18.86 -2.77 -18.50
CA PRO A 22 -18.42 -2.56 -17.13
C PRO A 22 -16.92 -2.34 -17.03
N LEU A 23 -16.53 -1.46 -16.12
CA LEU A 23 -15.16 -1.33 -15.62
C LEU A 23 -15.10 -2.06 -14.29
N ILE A 24 -14.23 -3.07 -14.21
CA ILE A 24 -14.00 -3.86 -13.00
C ILE A 24 -12.70 -3.36 -12.40
N LEU A 25 -12.75 -2.92 -11.15
CA LEU A 25 -11.58 -2.48 -10.39
C LEU A 25 -11.23 -3.55 -9.35
N LEU A 26 -10.01 -4.08 -9.44
CA LEU A 26 -9.41 -4.96 -8.44
C LEU A 26 -8.25 -4.21 -7.81
N ASP A 27 -8.50 -3.65 -6.64
CA ASP A 27 -7.52 -2.84 -5.93
C ASP A 27 -6.74 -3.68 -4.92
N ASN A 28 -5.44 -3.36 -4.79
CA ASN A 28 -4.51 -3.97 -3.84
C ASN A 28 -4.47 -5.51 -3.93
N LEU A 29 -4.32 -6.02 -5.15
CA LEU A 29 -4.20 -7.44 -5.39
C LEU A 29 -2.82 -7.93 -4.94
N ASP A 30 -2.74 -8.48 -3.74
CA ASP A 30 -1.51 -8.94 -3.09
C ASP A 30 -1.54 -10.44 -2.80
N ALA A 31 -1.94 -10.84 -1.60
CA ALA A 31 -1.89 -12.23 -1.12
C ALA A 31 -2.89 -13.21 -1.79
N HIS A 32 -3.81 -12.73 -2.60
CA HIS A 32 -4.89 -13.54 -3.20
C HIS A 32 -4.74 -13.78 -4.71
N LEU A 33 -3.51 -13.76 -5.22
CA LEU A 33 -3.24 -13.92 -6.66
C LEU A 33 -3.65 -15.30 -7.22
N SER A 34 -3.70 -16.34 -6.41
CA SER A 34 -4.25 -17.64 -6.84
C SER A 34 -5.73 -17.57 -7.21
N GLU A 35 -6.47 -16.72 -6.52
CA GLU A 35 -7.89 -16.48 -6.78
C GLU A 35 -8.07 -15.61 -8.03
N TRP A 36 -7.15 -14.68 -8.28
CA TRP A 36 -7.08 -13.92 -9.52
C TRP A 36 -6.94 -14.83 -10.75
N ASN A 37 -6.07 -15.83 -10.71
CA ASN A 37 -5.88 -16.76 -11.82
C ASN A 37 -7.19 -17.51 -12.13
N LEU A 38 -7.95 -17.89 -11.12
CA LEU A 38 -9.26 -18.49 -11.31
C LEU A 38 -10.26 -17.51 -11.95
N LEU A 39 -10.29 -16.26 -11.47
CA LEU A 39 -11.12 -15.21 -12.04
C LEU A 39 -10.75 -14.97 -13.51
N ALA A 40 -9.46 -14.83 -13.83
CA ALA A 40 -8.96 -14.62 -15.17
C ALA A 40 -9.36 -15.78 -16.11
N GLN A 41 -9.20 -17.02 -15.68
CA GLN A 41 -9.65 -18.19 -16.44
C GLN A 41 -11.16 -18.19 -16.70
N LEU A 42 -11.97 -17.90 -15.70
CA LEU A 42 -13.42 -17.84 -15.83
C LEU A 42 -13.88 -16.70 -16.75
N MET A 43 -13.15 -15.60 -16.80
CA MET A 43 -13.45 -14.47 -17.68
C MET A 43 -13.10 -14.75 -19.14
N GLN A 44 -12.16 -15.67 -19.41
CA GLN A 44 -11.74 -16.03 -20.77
C GLN A 44 -12.56 -17.13 -21.42
N THR A 45 -13.26 -17.94 -20.64
CA THR A 45 -14.05 -19.05 -21.19
C THR A 45 -15.28 -18.52 -21.94
N GLY A 46 -15.14 -18.38 -23.24
CA GLY A 46 -16.22 -18.60 -24.23
C GLY A 46 -17.06 -17.46 -24.60
N VAL A 47 -16.88 -16.24 -24.70
CA VAL A 47 -17.59 -15.19 -25.48
C VAL A 47 -16.81 -13.87 -25.42
N THR A 48 -16.80 -13.11 -26.49
CA THR A 48 -16.19 -11.77 -26.52
C THR A 48 -16.92 -10.85 -25.56
N TYR A 49 -16.35 -10.65 -24.37
CA TYR A 49 -16.92 -9.73 -23.38
C TYR A 49 -16.35 -8.34 -23.56
N HIS A 50 -17.21 -7.35 -23.58
CA HIS A 50 -16.83 -5.95 -23.63
C HIS A 50 -16.74 -5.37 -22.21
N TYR A 51 -15.70 -5.73 -21.46
CA TYR A 51 -15.39 -5.12 -20.17
C TYR A 51 -13.94 -4.62 -20.15
N LYS A 52 -13.66 -3.71 -19.25
CA LYS A 52 -12.31 -3.29 -18.90
C LYS A 52 -11.99 -3.70 -17.48
N LEU A 53 -10.78 -4.14 -17.27
CA LEU A 53 -10.28 -4.55 -15.98
C LEU A 53 -9.11 -3.66 -15.61
N LEU A 54 -9.19 -3.01 -14.46
CA LEU A 54 -8.10 -2.25 -13.88
C LEU A 54 -7.66 -2.95 -12.60
N ILE A 55 -6.40 -3.35 -12.57
CA ILE A 55 -5.80 -4.06 -11.43
C ILE A 55 -4.69 -3.19 -10.88
N THR A 56 -4.67 -3.01 -9.56
CA THR A 56 -3.52 -2.46 -8.84
C THR A 56 -2.87 -3.55 -8.00
N SER A 57 -1.54 -3.63 -8.06
CA SER A 57 -0.74 -4.55 -7.26
C SER A 57 0.65 -3.97 -7.08
N ARG A 58 1.32 -4.32 -5.99
CA ARG A 58 2.75 -4.07 -5.86
C ARG A 58 3.49 -5.06 -6.75
N GLU A 59 4.53 -4.58 -7.44
CA GLU A 59 5.30 -5.41 -8.38
C GLU A 59 5.88 -6.66 -7.70
N ASN A 60 6.44 -6.50 -6.51
CA ASN A 60 7.01 -7.63 -5.74
C ASN A 60 5.94 -8.64 -5.33
N ASP A 61 4.77 -8.17 -4.89
CA ASP A 61 3.67 -9.06 -4.49
C ASP A 61 3.16 -9.84 -5.69
N TRP A 62 3.01 -9.18 -6.84
CA TRP A 62 2.61 -9.84 -8.08
C TRP A 62 3.52 -11.02 -8.43
N TYR A 63 4.85 -10.82 -8.37
CA TYR A 63 5.80 -11.89 -8.70
C TYR A 63 5.93 -12.94 -7.59
N ASN A 64 5.90 -12.53 -6.33
CA ASN A 64 6.05 -13.45 -5.19
C ASN A 64 4.86 -14.39 -5.02
N TYR A 65 3.66 -13.93 -5.34
CA TYR A 65 2.43 -14.72 -5.19
C TYR A 65 1.94 -15.39 -6.48
N GLY A 66 2.78 -15.42 -7.52
CA GLY A 66 2.51 -16.18 -8.74
C GLY A 66 1.48 -15.54 -9.66
N GLY A 67 1.47 -14.21 -9.76
CA GLY A 67 0.66 -13.52 -10.76
C GLY A 67 1.02 -13.98 -12.16
N ASP A 68 0.03 -14.45 -12.92
CA ASP A 68 0.17 -14.92 -14.29
C ASP A 68 -0.63 -14.03 -15.25
N ILE A 69 0.08 -13.50 -16.23
CA ILE A 69 -0.50 -12.66 -17.30
C ILE A 69 -0.65 -13.41 -18.63
N SER A 70 -0.19 -14.65 -18.69
CA SER A 70 -0.23 -15.45 -19.93
C SER A 70 -1.66 -15.66 -20.47
N ASN A 71 -2.63 -15.61 -19.58
CA ASN A 71 -4.04 -15.75 -19.89
C ASN A 71 -4.74 -14.43 -20.23
N LEU A 72 -4.05 -13.30 -20.30
CA LEU A 72 -4.66 -11.99 -20.55
C LEU A 72 -4.40 -11.56 -21.98
N HIS A 73 -5.47 -11.34 -22.74
CA HIS A 73 -5.40 -10.68 -24.03
C HIS A 73 -5.48 -9.16 -23.86
N HIS A 74 -4.67 -8.42 -24.58
CA HIS A 74 -4.65 -6.94 -24.55
C HIS A 74 -4.32 -6.34 -23.17
N LEU A 75 -3.25 -6.84 -22.54
CA LEU A 75 -2.73 -6.30 -21.30
C LEU A 75 -1.86 -5.06 -21.55
N GLN A 76 -2.11 -4.01 -20.77
CA GLN A 76 -1.23 -2.85 -20.67
C GLN A 76 -0.75 -2.72 -19.25
N ILE A 77 0.56 -2.86 -19.03
CA ILE A 77 1.18 -2.63 -17.72
C ILE A 77 1.58 -1.16 -17.63
N ILE A 78 1.10 -0.48 -16.59
CA ILE A 78 1.45 0.91 -16.28
C ILE A 78 2.20 0.91 -14.96
N LYS A 79 3.46 1.36 -14.97
CA LYS A 79 4.23 1.61 -13.76
C LYS A 79 4.22 3.11 -13.50
N PRO A 80 3.48 3.59 -12.48
CA PRO A 80 3.54 5.00 -12.11
C PRO A 80 4.94 5.36 -11.64
N ILE A 81 5.58 6.31 -12.29
CA ILE A 81 6.90 6.82 -11.94
C ILE A 81 6.75 8.31 -11.66
N LEU A 82 7.13 8.73 -10.47
CA LEU A 82 7.17 10.15 -10.14
C LEU A 82 8.36 10.80 -10.86
N ASN A 83 8.07 11.75 -11.75
CA ASN A 83 9.05 12.56 -12.47
C ASN A 83 8.86 14.05 -12.17
N GLU A 84 9.75 14.91 -12.66
CA GLU A 84 9.69 16.36 -12.41
C GLU A 84 8.37 17.00 -12.83
N LYS A 85 7.84 16.62 -13.99
CA LYS A 85 6.58 17.17 -14.50
C LYS A 85 5.40 16.78 -13.61
N GLU A 86 5.37 15.56 -13.13
CA GLU A 86 4.34 15.10 -12.20
C GLU A 86 4.50 15.74 -10.83
N ALA A 87 5.75 15.93 -10.36
CA ALA A 87 6.04 16.64 -9.12
C ALA A 87 5.52 18.08 -9.17
N GLU A 88 5.76 18.81 -10.26
CA GLU A 88 5.22 20.15 -10.49
C GLU A 88 3.70 20.17 -10.50
N ASN A 89 3.07 19.22 -11.19
CA ASN A 89 1.62 19.09 -11.23
C ASN A 89 1.02 18.84 -9.84
N ILE A 90 1.58 17.91 -9.07
CA ILE A 90 1.14 17.60 -7.71
C ILE A 90 1.25 18.84 -6.81
N TYR A 91 2.38 19.53 -6.85
CA TYR A 91 2.57 20.78 -6.12
C TYR A 91 1.49 21.81 -6.49
N SER A 92 1.22 21.99 -7.77
CA SER A 92 0.24 22.94 -8.28
C SER A 92 -1.17 22.62 -7.81
N VAL A 93 -1.54 21.34 -7.80
CA VAL A 93 -2.85 20.88 -7.30
C VAL A 93 -2.95 21.12 -5.80
N LEU A 94 -1.96 20.71 -5.00
CA LEU A 94 -1.97 20.90 -3.54
C LEU A 94 -1.98 22.40 -3.17
N LYS A 95 -1.26 23.24 -3.92
CA LYS A 95 -1.27 24.69 -3.76
C LYS A 95 -2.65 25.27 -4.00
N LYS A 96 -3.31 24.87 -5.07
CA LYS A 96 -4.67 25.30 -5.41
C LYS A 96 -5.69 24.89 -4.35
N GLU A 97 -5.50 23.73 -3.74
CA GLU A 97 -6.37 23.22 -2.68
C GLU A 97 -6.02 23.76 -1.28
N GLY A 98 -4.98 24.58 -1.16
CA GLY A 98 -4.54 25.11 0.14
C GLY A 98 -3.96 24.07 1.10
N LYS A 99 -3.44 22.96 0.56
CA LYS A 99 -2.91 21.82 1.34
C LYS A 99 -1.39 21.82 1.47
N LEU A 100 -0.69 22.80 0.91
CA LEU A 100 0.75 22.91 1.08
C LEU A 100 1.10 23.37 2.49
N HIS A 101 2.16 22.78 3.05
CA HIS A 101 2.76 23.30 4.27
C HIS A 101 3.38 24.68 4.04
N GLY A 102 3.30 25.57 5.03
CA GLY A 102 3.73 26.99 4.89
C GLY A 102 5.21 27.16 4.54
N ASP A 103 6.06 26.23 4.93
CA ASP A 103 7.50 26.26 4.64
C ASP A 103 7.84 25.82 3.21
N ILE A 104 6.90 25.27 2.48
CA ILE A 104 7.12 24.81 1.10
C ILE A 104 6.71 25.90 0.12
N THR A 105 7.71 26.68 -0.31
CA THR A 105 7.50 27.81 -1.23
C THR A 105 7.75 27.47 -2.70
N ASP A 106 8.53 26.43 -2.96
CA ASP A 106 8.93 26.04 -4.32
C ASP A 106 8.97 24.51 -4.48
N TRP A 107 8.39 24.02 -5.59
CA TRP A 107 8.37 22.60 -5.88
C TRP A 107 9.73 22.02 -6.24
N LYS A 108 10.63 22.80 -6.86
CA LYS A 108 11.97 22.34 -7.23
C LYS A 108 12.82 22.04 -6.02
N ASN A 109 12.73 22.87 -5.00
CA ASN A 109 13.41 22.64 -3.72
C ASN A 109 12.88 21.37 -3.05
N ALA A 110 11.56 21.18 -3.01
CA ALA A 110 10.96 19.97 -2.46
C ALA A 110 11.34 18.73 -3.29
N TRP A 111 11.32 18.82 -4.62
CA TRP A 111 11.73 17.75 -5.52
C TRP A 111 13.20 17.34 -5.30
N SER A 112 14.11 18.31 -5.18
CA SER A 112 15.53 18.02 -4.97
C SER A 112 15.81 17.16 -3.74
N LYS A 113 15.00 17.29 -2.69
CA LYS A 113 15.13 16.50 -1.46
C LYS A 113 14.82 15.01 -1.66
N ILE A 114 13.98 14.66 -2.64
CA ILE A 114 13.54 13.29 -2.90
C ILE A 114 14.07 12.71 -4.21
N ALA A 115 14.79 13.48 -5.01
CA ALA A 115 15.20 13.10 -6.38
C ALA A 115 15.95 11.77 -6.47
N GLY A 116 16.64 11.35 -5.40
CA GLY A 116 17.33 10.06 -5.34
C GLY A 116 16.41 8.85 -5.14
N ARG A 117 15.20 9.03 -4.62
CA ARG A 117 14.25 7.94 -4.30
C ARG A 117 13.00 7.98 -5.15
N GLN A 118 12.53 9.15 -5.54
CA GLN A 118 11.36 9.40 -6.39
C GLN A 118 10.07 8.70 -5.89
N LEU A 119 9.91 8.60 -4.57
CA LEU A 119 8.73 7.99 -3.96
C LEU A 119 7.61 9.03 -3.82
N LEU A 120 6.48 8.76 -4.43
CA LEU A 120 5.31 9.64 -4.40
C LEU A 120 4.87 9.97 -2.96
N ILE A 121 4.87 8.96 -2.08
CA ILE A 121 4.45 9.15 -0.69
C ILE A 121 5.39 10.12 0.07
N GLU A 122 6.71 10.01 -0.14
CA GLU A 122 7.69 10.92 0.48
C GLU A 122 7.50 12.36 -0.03
N TYR A 123 7.23 12.52 -1.32
CA TYR A 123 7.01 13.83 -1.91
C TYR A 123 5.73 14.49 -1.39
N VAL A 124 4.61 13.79 -1.45
CA VAL A 124 3.33 14.33 -0.95
C VAL A 124 3.42 14.63 0.54
N TYR A 125 4.07 13.76 1.33
CA TYR A 125 4.27 14.00 2.76
C TYR A 125 5.08 15.26 3.00
N LEU A 126 6.22 15.42 2.31
CA LEU A 126 7.05 16.63 2.40
C LEU A 126 6.25 17.89 2.05
N LEU A 127 5.46 17.87 0.97
CA LEU A 127 4.67 19.01 0.55
C LEU A 127 3.57 19.39 1.56
N THR A 128 3.00 18.42 2.25
CA THR A 128 1.87 18.64 3.17
C THR A 128 2.28 18.86 4.63
N HIS A 129 3.46 18.35 5.05
CA HIS A 129 3.92 18.41 6.43
C HIS A 129 5.22 19.24 6.61
N GLY A 130 5.89 19.61 5.52
CA GLY A 130 7.12 20.42 5.57
C GLY A 130 8.39 19.65 5.98
N GLU A 131 8.26 18.39 6.33
CA GLU A 131 9.36 17.52 6.79
C GLU A 131 9.36 16.18 6.03
N MET A 132 10.48 15.47 6.04
CA MET A 132 10.58 14.14 5.46
C MET A 132 9.99 13.07 6.41
N ILE A 133 9.41 12.00 5.84
CA ILE A 133 8.86 10.88 6.64
C ILE A 133 9.91 10.29 7.59
N ASN A 134 11.14 10.10 7.14
CA ASN A 134 12.22 9.57 7.96
C ASN A 134 12.62 10.51 9.12
N GLU A 135 12.53 11.81 8.93
CA GLU A 135 12.76 12.81 10.00
C GLU A 135 11.67 12.69 11.06
N ARG A 136 10.41 12.61 10.62
CA ARG A 136 9.26 12.41 11.52
C ARG A 136 9.34 11.10 12.29
N ILE A 137 9.64 9.98 11.62
CA ILE A 137 9.81 8.69 12.27
C ILE A 137 10.95 8.75 13.29
N SER A 138 12.08 9.37 12.92
CA SER A 138 13.23 9.50 13.82
C SER A 138 12.90 10.34 15.05
N ALA A 139 12.13 11.41 14.93
CA ALA A 139 11.66 12.21 16.04
C ALA A 139 10.73 11.40 16.96
N GLN A 140 9.74 10.69 16.40
CA GLN A 140 8.85 9.83 17.18
C GLN A 140 9.61 8.70 17.90
N MET A 141 10.59 8.10 17.25
CA MET A 141 11.44 7.09 17.89
C MET A 141 12.22 7.65 19.08
N LYS A 142 12.75 8.88 18.97
CA LYS A 142 13.39 9.54 20.11
C LYS A 142 12.43 9.81 21.26
N GLU A 143 11.22 10.28 20.95
CA GLU A 143 10.17 10.50 21.96
C GLU A 143 9.84 9.20 22.71
N ILE A 144 9.62 8.10 21.98
CA ILE A 144 9.39 6.78 22.56
C ILE A 144 10.55 6.37 23.46
N GLY A 145 11.80 6.54 23.00
CA GLY A 145 12.99 6.18 23.76
C GLY A 145 13.15 6.92 25.08
N ASN A 146 12.61 8.13 25.18
CA ASN A 146 12.65 8.96 26.40
C ASN A 146 11.56 8.61 27.43
N THR A 147 10.65 7.68 27.11
CA THR A 147 9.63 7.22 28.05
C THR A 147 10.17 6.14 28.99
N SER A 148 9.55 5.99 30.18
CA SER A 148 9.94 4.96 31.17
C SER A 148 9.84 3.53 30.62
N ALA A 149 8.97 3.28 29.64
CA ALA A 149 8.81 2.00 28.95
C ALA A 149 9.51 1.95 27.58
N GLY A 150 10.38 2.90 27.28
CA GLY A 150 11.01 3.07 25.95
C GLY A 150 11.66 1.80 25.41
N GLY A 151 12.43 1.09 26.24
CA GLY A 151 13.06 -0.16 25.84
C GLY A 151 12.05 -1.24 25.43
N THR A 152 10.98 -1.40 26.19
CA THR A 152 9.90 -2.35 25.89
C THR A 152 9.14 -1.97 24.61
N LYS A 153 8.84 -0.68 24.44
CA LYS A 153 8.17 -0.17 23.24
C LYS A 153 9.03 -0.41 22.00
N PHE A 154 10.34 -0.17 22.07
CA PHE A 154 11.26 -0.46 20.96
C PHE A 154 11.31 -1.95 20.61
N GLU A 155 11.35 -2.81 21.62
CA GLU A 155 11.36 -4.25 21.38
C GLU A 155 10.06 -4.70 20.69
N ILE A 156 8.90 -4.20 21.12
CA ILE A 156 7.60 -4.45 20.50
C ILE A 156 7.61 -3.99 19.05
N LEU A 157 7.96 -2.72 18.79
CA LEU A 157 8.00 -2.16 17.45
C LEU A 157 8.91 -2.97 16.53
N ARG A 158 10.11 -3.33 16.99
CA ARG A 158 11.05 -4.12 16.18
C ARG A 158 10.48 -5.51 15.82
N LYS A 159 9.82 -6.19 16.76
CA LYS A 159 9.21 -7.49 16.52
C LYS A 159 8.02 -7.40 15.56
N VAL A 160 7.17 -6.38 15.73
CA VAL A 160 6.03 -6.15 14.84
C VAL A 160 6.49 -5.83 13.42
N CYS A 161 7.43 -4.88 13.27
CA CYS A 161 7.97 -4.53 11.94
C CYS A 161 8.66 -5.72 11.26
N PHE A 162 9.41 -6.53 12.02
CA PHE A 162 10.06 -7.72 11.47
C PHE A 162 9.03 -8.76 11.01
N ALA A 163 7.99 -9.01 11.82
CA ALA A 163 6.93 -9.93 11.45
C ALA A 163 6.17 -9.46 10.20
N ASP A 164 5.87 -8.16 10.09
CA ASP A 164 5.21 -7.56 8.94
C ASP A 164 6.04 -7.73 7.66
N VAL A 165 7.33 -7.39 7.72
CA VAL A 165 8.25 -7.55 6.57
C VAL A 165 8.37 -9.01 6.12
N CYS A 166 8.32 -9.96 7.08
CA CYS A 166 8.38 -11.39 6.78
C CYS A 166 7.03 -12.02 6.43
N GLY A 167 5.94 -11.26 6.44
CA GLY A 167 4.58 -11.78 6.22
C GLY A 167 4.12 -12.75 7.32
N ILE A 168 4.69 -12.65 8.53
CA ILE A 168 4.37 -13.53 9.66
C ILE A 168 3.23 -12.91 10.46
N LYS A 169 2.15 -13.68 10.65
CA LYS A 169 1.07 -13.29 11.54
C LYS A 169 1.53 -13.37 13.00
N LEU A 170 1.68 -12.21 13.64
CA LEU A 170 2.11 -12.11 15.02
C LEU A 170 0.90 -12.07 15.96
N GLU A 171 0.80 -13.04 16.86
CA GLU A 171 -0.23 -13.06 17.89
C GLU A 171 0.23 -12.25 19.11
N THR A 172 -0.65 -11.42 19.68
CA THR A 172 -0.37 -10.56 20.84
C THR A 172 0.17 -11.37 22.03
N LYS A 173 -0.41 -12.56 22.29
CA LYS A 173 0.06 -13.43 23.38
C LYS A 173 1.50 -13.90 23.16
N SER A 174 1.84 -14.29 21.93
CA SER A 174 3.19 -14.71 21.56
C SER A 174 4.16 -13.53 21.63
N LEU A 175 3.75 -12.34 21.20
CA LEU A 175 4.56 -11.13 21.31
C LEU A 175 4.92 -10.83 22.78
N ILE A 176 3.92 -10.82 23.66
CA ILE A 176 4.10 -10.51 25.09
C ILE A 176 5.00 -11.53 25.78
N SER A 177 4.76 -12.84 25.56
CA SER A 177 5.53 -13.89 26.20
C SER A 177 7.00 -13.92 25.80
N ASN A 178 7.35 -13.34 24.65
CA ASN A 178 8.69 -13.30 24.10
C ASN A 178 9.41 -11.96 24.31
N LEU A 179 8.86 -11.04 25.09
CA LEU A 179 9.57 -9.81 25.43
C LEU A 179 10.72 -10.11 26.39
N THR A 180 11.92 -9.59 26.05
CA THR A 180 13.14 -9.74 26.83
C THR A 180 13.36 -8.59 27.80
N VAL A 181 12.91 -7.42 27.43
CA VAL A 181 12.96 -6.22 28.30
C VAL A 181 11.80 -6.29 29.29
N LYS A 182 12.15 -6.46 30.57
CA LYS A 182 11.16 -6.40 31.66
C LYS A 182 10.88 -4.94 32.00
N THR A 183 9.62 -4.60 32.15
CA THR A 183 9.17 -3.30 32.66
C THR A 183 8.30 -3.56 33.90
N ASP A 184 8.36 -2.64 34.87
CA ASP A 184 7.45 -2.67 36.03
C ASP A 184 6.03 -2.20 35.66
N LEU A 185 5.85 -1.71 34.43
CA LEU A 185 4.56 -1.29 33.91
C LEU A 185 3.76 -2.49 33.38
N ASP A 186 2.45 -2.44 33.54
CA ASP A 186 1.55 -3.39 32.87
C ASP A 186 1.74 -3.30 31.35
N ILE A 187 2.08 -4.42 30.72
CA ILE A 187 2.27 -4.50 29.27
C ILE A 187 0.98 -4.06 28.54
N GLY A 188 -0.19 -4.30 29.12
CA GLY A 188 -1.46 -3.82 28.59
C GLY A 188 -1.56 -2.30 28.49
N GLU A 189 -0.97 -1.58 29.43
CA GLU A 189 -0.87 -0.11 29.37
C GLU A 189 0.17 0.36 28.37
N VAL A 190 1.31 -0.35 28.26
CA VAL A 190 2.35 -0.05 27.26
C VAL A 190 1.83 -0.19 25.84
N LEU A 191 0.94 -1.16 25.58
CA LEU A 191 0.33 -1.38 24.27
C LEU A 191 -0.77 -0.36 23.92
N LYS A 192 -1.32 0.36 24.90
CA LYS A 192 -2.35 1.38 24.70
C LYS A 192 -1.79 2.80 24.55
N SER A 193 -0.57 3.02 24.97
CA SER A 193 0.14 4.31 24.94
C SER A 193 0.97 4.47 23.66
#